data_fcec306f2d624c38a1fe9207c04b21f5
#
_entry.id   fcec306f2d624c38a1fe9207c04b21f5
#
_cell.length_a   1.000
_cell.length_b   1.000
_cell.length_c   1.000
_cell.angle_alpha   90.00
_cell.angle_beta   90.00
_cell.angle_gamma   90.00
#
_symmetry.space_group_name_H-M   'P 1'
#
loop_
_entity.id
_entity.type
_entity.pdbx_description
1 polymer ?
#
loop_
_entity_poly.entity_id
_entity_poly.type
_entity_poly.pdbx_seq_one_letter_code
_entity_poly.pdbx_strand_id
1 'polypeptide(L)'
;MLTIFNRKELITLISMQKMMHVREALSGAGIRSYTKTKGIGGLAANRSHGLPNIAYDAAYTYTVYVHRDDYNRAVQAIQPALQRS
;
A
#
# COMPACT_ATOMS: atom_id res chain seq x y z
N MET A 1 13.47 2.54 -13.78
CA MET A 1 13.65 1.66 -12.64
C MET A 1 13.49 2.42 -11.35
N LEU A 2 12.74 1.86 -10.40
CA LEU A 2 12.51 2.53 -9.12
C LEU A 2 13.72 2.36 -8.20
N THR A 3 14.18 3.48 -7.67
CA THR A 3 15.24 3.49 -6.66
C THR A 3 14.75 4.29 -5.46
N ILE A 4 15.48 4.24 -4.36
CA ILE A 4 15.11 5.02 -3.19
C ILE A 4 15.22 6.51 -3.42
N PHE A 5 15.92 6.92 -4.47
CA PHE A 5 16.12 8.34 -4.76
C PHE A 5 15.05 8.91 -5.68
N ASN A 6 14.40 8.06 -6.49
CA ASN A 6 13.42 8.56 -7.46
C ASN A 6 12.01 8.09 -7.18
N ARG A 7 11.79 7.37 -6.10
CA ARG A 7 10.46 6.90 -5.74
C ARG A 7 9.76 7.89 -4.81
N LYS A 8 8.47 7.96 -4.95
CA LYS A 8 7.65 8.81 -4.10
C LYS A 8 6.53 7.97 -3.52
N GLU A 9 6.26 8.17 -2.24
CA GLU A 9 5.18 7.46 -1.58
C GLU A 9 3.85 7.89 -2.17
N LEU A 10 3.10 6.94 -2.67
CA LEU A 10 1.81 7.21 -3.28
C LEU A 10 0.69 7.11 -2.26
N ILE A 11 0.65 6.02 -1.51
CA ILE A 11 -0.42 5.78 -0.55
C ILE A 11 0.03 4.73 0.45
N THR A 12 -0.45 4.86 1.67
CA THR A 12 -0.25 3.86 2.72
C THR A 12 -1.61 3.27 3.09
N LEU A 13 -1.70 1.96 3.08
CA LEU A 13 -2.94 1.24 3.32
C LEU A 13 -2.75 0.23 4.43
N ILE A 14 -3.83 -0.07 5.14
CA ILE A 14 -3.81 -1.13 6.15
C ILE A 14 -4.56 -2.37 5.66
N SER A 15 -5.22 -2.29 4.52
CA SER A 15 -5.98 -3.39 3.95
C SER A 15 -5.20 -4.03 2.81
N MET A 16 -4.95 -5.33 2.90
CA MET A 16 -4.30 -6.05 1.82
C MET A 16 -5.15 -6.00 0.55
N GLN A 17 -6.45 -6.11 0.68
CA GLN A 17 -7.36 -6.11 -0.46
C GLN A 17 -7.27 -4.79 -1.22
N LYS A 18 -7.29 -3.69 -0.51
CA LYS A 18 -7.14 -2.37 -1.15
C LYS A 18 -5.77 -2.22 -1.78
N MET A 19 -4.74 -2.73 -1.12
CA MET A 19 -3.38 -2.68 -1.65
C MET A 19 -3.31 -3.42 -2.98
N MET A 20 -3.93 -4.59 -3.06
CA MET A 20 -3.95 -5.35 -4.30
C MET A 20 -4.70 -4.62 -5.40
N HIS A 21 -5.82 -4.00 -5.07
CA HIS A 21 -6.57 -3.21 -6.06
C HIS A 21 -5.75 -2.05 -6.57
N VAL A 22 -5.03 -1.38 -5.70
CA VAL A 22 -4.16 -0.27 -6.09
C VAL A 22 -3.06 -0.77 -7.03
N ARG A 23 -2.43 -1.88 -6.69
CA ARG A 23 -1.38 -2.44 -7.53
C ARG A 23 -1.90 -2.85 -8.91
N GLU A 24 -3.08 -3.45 -8.95
CA GLU A 24 -3.69 -3.82 -10.21
C GLU A 24 -3.99 -2.60 -11.07
N ALA A 25 -4.50 -1.54 -10.44
CA ALA A 25 -4.79 -0.31 -11.18
C ALA A 25 -3.52 0.30 -11.75
N LEU A 26 -2.44 0.31 -10.99
CA LEU A 26 -1.17 0.83 -11.46
C LEU A 26 -0.61 -0.02 -12.59
N SER A 27 -0.66 -1.33 -12.44
CA SER A 27 -0.19 -2.23 -13.49
C SER A 27 -1.00 -2.06 -14.77
N GLY A 28 -2.30 -1.92 -14.65
CA GLY A 28 -3.17 -1.68 -15.80
C GLY A 28 -2.87 -0.38 -16.51
N ALA A 29 -2.37 0.61 -15.78
CA ALA A 29 -1.99 1.89 -16.36
C ALA A 29 -0.53 1.91 -16.85
N GLY A 30 0.17 0.79 -16.74
CA GLY A 30 1.57 0.71 -17.16
C GLY A 30 2.53 1.43 -16.24
N ILE A 31 2.15 1.62 -14.98
CA ILE A 31 2.96 2.32 -14.00
C ILE A 31 3.63 1.30 -13.10
N ARG A 32 4.95 1.39 -13.00
CA ARG A 32 5.69 0.53 -12.09
C ARG A 32 5.51 1.01 -10.66
N SER A 33 5.38 0.05 -9.76
CA SER A 33 5.20 0.37 -8.34
C SER A 33 6.03 -0.57 -7.49
N TYR A 34 6.32 -0.11 -6.29
CA TYR A 34 6.99 -0.90 -5.28
C TYR A 34 6.17 -0.83 -4.01
N THR A 35 5.88 -1.98 -3.42
CA THR A 35 5.10 -2.03 -2.19
C THR A 35 5.99 -2.48 -1.04
N LYS A 36 6.04 -1.67 -0.02
CA LYS A 36 6.77 -1.99 1.20
C LYS A 36 5.77 -2.39 2.27
N THR A 37 5.92 -3.59 2.79
CA THR A 37 5.07 -4.08 3.86
C THR A 37 5.80 -3.89 5.17
N LYS A 38 5.12 -3.27 6.13
CA LYS A 38 5.70 -3.05 7.44
C LYS A 38 4.74 -3.57 8.48
N GLY A 39 5.25 -4.41 9.37
CA GLY A 39 4.46 -4.84 10.52
C GLY A 39 4.24 -3.65 11.44
N ILE A 40 3.07 -3.62 12.08
CA ILE A 40 2.76 -2.56 13.04
C ILE A 40 3.48 -2.84 14.35
N GLY A 41 4.65 -3.41 14.24
CA GLY A 41 5.55 -3.60 15.36
C GLY A 41 5.22 -4.81 16.20
N GLY A 42 6.28 -5.37 16.80
CA GLY A 42 6.10 -6.44 17.75
C GLY A 42 5.23 -6.05 18.92
N LEU A 43 5.17 -4.76 19.21
CA LEU A 43 4.31 -4.27 20.28
C LEU A 43 2.84 -4.54 20.00
N ALA A 44 2.43 -4.28 18.78
CA ALA A 44 1.03 -4.52 18.40
C ALA A 44 0.72 -6.00 18.45
N ALA A 45 1.65 -6.82 17.98
CA ALA A 45 1.48 -8.27 18.00
C ALA A 45 1.37 -8.78 19.42
N ASN A 46 2.20 -8.27 20.32
CA ASN A 46 2.16 -8.68 21.72
C ASN A 46 0.88 -8.29 22.40
N ARG A 47 0.38 -7.12 22.08
CA ARG A 47 -0.86 -6.62 22.66
C ARG A 47 -2.10 -7.31 22.13
N SER A 48 -1.95 -7.98 21.01
CA SER A 48 -3.08 -8.59 20.35
C SER A 48 -3.46 -9.94 20.93
N HIS A 49 -2.79 -10.40 21.96
CA HIS A 49 -3.09 -11.69 22.58
C HIS A 49 -4.54 -11.81 22.99
N GLY A 50 -5.12 -10.72 23.45
CA GLY A 50 -6.51 -10.73 23.85
C GLY A 50 -7.49 -10.39 22.76
N LEU A 51 -6.99 -9.94 21.60
CA LEU A 51 -7.84 -9.46 20.51
C LEU A 51 -7.31 -9.92 19.16
N PRO A 52 -7.18 -11.25 18.96
CA PRO A 52 -6.52 -11.75 17.76
C PRO A 52 -7.25 -11.38 16.47
N ASN A 53 -8.57 -11.35 16.48
CA ASN A 53 -9.32 -11.06 15.27
C ASN A 53 -9.16 -9.64 14.82
N ILE A 54 -9.05 -8.72 15.75
CA ILE A 54 -8.86 -7.31 15.43
C ILE A 54 -7.43 -7.07 14.95
N ALA A 55 -6.48 -7.76 15.55
CA ALA A 55 -5.08 -7.56 15.24
C ALA A 55 -4.70 -7.98 13.83
N TYR A 56 -5.39 -8.98 13.29
CA TYR A 56 -5.05 -9.49 11.98
C TYR A 56 -5.15 -8.42 10.90
N ASP A 57 -6.23 -7.68 10.88
CA ASP A 57 -6.45 -6.70 9.83
C ASP A 57 -5.53 -5.49 9.98
N ALA A 58 -5.09 -5.23 11.20
CA ALA A 58 -4.25 -4.06 11.47
C ALA A 58 -2.79 -4.43 11.70
N ALA A 59 -2.40 -5.69 11.43
CA ALA A 59 -1.05 -6.14 11.74
C ALA A 59 0.01 -5.59 10.80
N TYR A 60 -0.39 -5.11 9.64
CA TYR A 60 0.56 -4.66 8.62
C TYR A 60 0.08 -3.38 7.96
N THR A 61 1.06 -2.56 7.58
CA THR A 61 0.81 -1.43 6.70
C THR A 61 1.49 -1.70 5.37
N TYR A 62 0.86 -1.26 4.31
CA TYR A 62 1.36 -1.41 2.95
C TYR A 62 1.55 -0.04 2.35
N THR A 63 2.80 0.32 2.08
CA THR A 63 3.10 1.61 1.47
C THR A 63 3.49 1.37 0.03
N VAL A 64 2.76 1.97 -0.89
CA VAL A 64 2.99 1.83 -2.32
C VAL A 64 3.78 3.05 -2.80
N TYR A 65 4.88 2.78 -3.48
CA TYR A 65 5.74 3.81 -4.05
C TYR A 65 5.70 3.75 -5.57
N VAL A 66 5.76 4.90 -6.19
CA VAL A 66 5.89 5.00 -7.64
C VAL A 66 7.02 5.96 -7.96
N HIS A 67 7.48 5.95 -9.22
CA HIS A 67 8.45 6.93 -9.66
C HIS A 67 7.83 8.32 -9.54
N ARG A 68 8.62 9.27 -9.07
CA ARG A 68 8.11 10.64 -8.85
C ARG A 68 7.51 11.25 -10.10
N ASP A 69 8.03 10.90 -11.27
CA ASP A 69 7.52 11.41 -12.54
C ASP A 69 6.17 10.83 -12.90
N ASP A 70 5.81 9.68 -12.30
CA ASP A 70 4.54 9.02 -12.53
C ASP A 70 3.52 9.34 -11.44
N TYR A 71 3.88 10.14 -10.47
CA TYR A 71 3.06 10.34 -9.28
C TYR A 71 1.64 10.82 -9.63
N ASN A 72 1.55 11.88 -10.44
CA ASN A 72 0.24 12.44 -10.77
C ASN A 72 -0.62 11.44 -11.55
N ARG A 73 0.00 10.72 -12.46
CA ARG A 73 -0.67 9.69 -13.24
C ARG A 73 -1.14 8.56 -12.33
N ALA A 74 -0.30 8.20 -11.37
CA ALA A 74 -0.61 7.14 -10.43
C ALA A 74 -1.78 7.52 -9.52
N VAL A 75 -1.82 8.76 -9.05
CA VAL A 75 -2.92 9.24 -8.23
C VAL A 75 -4.24 9.07 -8.97
N GLN A 76 -4.27 9.46 -10.24
CA GLN A 76 -5.48 9.34 -11.04
C GLN A 76 -5.85 7.88 -11.30
N ALA A 77 -4.83 7.04 -11.53
CA ALA A 77 -5.08 5.64 -11.85
C ALA A 77 -5.70 4.87 -10.68
N ILE A 78 -5.35 5.22 -9.46
CA ILE A 78 -5.83 4.47 -8.30
C ILE A 78 -7.17 4.97 -7.76
N GLN A 79 -7.66 6.12 -8.23
CA GLN A 79 -8.93 6.66 -7.72
C GLN A 79 -10.08 5.66 -7.82
N PRO A 80 -10.33 5.03 -8.98
CA PRO A 80 -11.43 4.06 -9.06
C PRO A 80 -11.22 2.87 -8.14
N ALA A 81 -9.97 2.44 -7.98
CA ALA A 81 -9.67 1.30 -7.13
C ALA A 81 -9.99 1.60 -5.66
N LEU A 82 -9.69 2.81 -5.22
CA LEU A 82 -9.99 3.22 -3.85
C LEU A 82 -11.48 3.35 -3.62
N GLN A 83 -12.20 3.85 -4.62
CA GLN A 83 -13.64 4.00 -4.50
C GLN A 83 -14.38 2.68 -4.49
N ARG A 84 -13.82 1.68 -5.15
CA ARG A 84 -14.41 0.36 -5.23
C ARG A 84 -14.37 -0.39 -3.91
N SER A 85 -13.39 -0.06 -3.12
CA SER A 85 -13.16 -0.75 -1.85
C SER A 85 -13.94 -0.09 -0.72
#